data_f8817081fba81548466203fdaa729ad6
#
_entry.id   f8817081fba81548466203fdaa729ad6
#
_cell.length_a   1.000
_cell.length_b   1.000
_cell.length_c   1.000
_cell.angle_alpha   90.00
_cell.angle_beta   90.00
_cell.angle_gamma   90.00
#
_symmetry.space_group_name_H-M   'P 1'
#
loop_
_entity.id
_entity.type
_entity.pdbx_description
1 polymer ?
#
loop_
_entity_poly.entity_id
_entity_poly.type
_entity_poly.pdbx_seq_one_letter_code
_entity_poly.pdbx_strand_id
1 'polypeptide(L)'
;NWQYEYDHRQDQALFMDKRYIERRLEVMHTVYEQNKEQAAQFAGPAVMETFGEKPFSPKAVPEAPAYCEEQRELALQYDSRSGQITNEYIKGEERSFTIIAYPVPEIGPKYEEIFDEVIRINTLDAKLYEKVQQTMIDALDQGEKVRVIGKGENRTDMEIRLWSLKDARKETIFENCVADVNIPVGEVFTSPVLEGTNGVLHVSRVYLDGLQYKDLELKFKDGKIVDYRCGNFKDEEEGIYADGGLLWKNAKIIIELYTTKDDHKSETKFEEWLNENGLGWKK
;
A
#
# COMPACT_ATOMS: atom_id res chain seq x y z
N ASN A 1 -13.43 -3.64 -16.56
CA ASN A 1 -13.34 -5.13 -16.60
C ASN A 1 -14.63 -5.86 -16.17
N TRP A 2 -15.63 -5.16 -15.63
CA TRP A 2 -16.94 -5.76 -15.32
C TRP A 2 -17.67 -6.35 -16.56
N GLN A 3 -17.18 -6.06 -17.79
CA GLN A 3 -17.69 -6.61 -19.05
C GLN A 3 -17.34 -8.10 -19.23
N TYR A 4 -16.31 -8.58 -18.51
CA TYR A 4 -15.77 -9.92 -18.67
C TYR A 4 -15.89 -10.69 -17.36
N GLU A 5 -16.30 -11.95 -17.46
CA GLU A 5 -16.53 -12.78 -16.27
C GLU A 5 -15.26 -13.36 -15.67
N TYR A 6 -14.15 -13.35 -16.42
CA TYR A 6 -12.87 -13.94 -15.99
C TYR A 6 -11.73 -12.92 -16.00
N ASP A 7 -10.60 -13.31 -15.43
CA ASP A 7 -9.43 -12.48 -15.27
C ASP A 7 -8.73 -12.18 -16.59
N HIS A 8 -8.52 -10.91 -16.90
CA HIS A 8 -7.82 -10.40 -18.08
C HIS A 8 -6.51 -9.68 -17.75
N ARG A 9 -6.04 -9.75 -16.52
CA ARG A 9 -4.84 -9.01 -16.10
C ARG A 9 -3.57 -9.50 -16.79
N GLN A 10 -3.54 -10.76 -17.22
CA GLN A 10 -2.40 -11.37 -17.88
C GLN A 10 -2.65 -11.62 -19.39
N ASP A 11 -3.55 -10.89 -20.01
CA ASP A 11 -3.81 -11.04 -21.47
C ASP A 11 -2.55 -10.79 -22.32
N GLN A 12 -1.57 -10.06 -21.81
CA GLN A 12 -0.27 -9.90 -22.46
C GLN A 12 0.49 -11.23 -22.62
N ALA A 13 0.13 -12.28 -21.87
CA ALA A 13 0.70 -13.62 -22.03
C ALA A 13 0.56 -14.13 -23.47
N LEU A 14 -0.45 -13.68 -24.22
CA LEU A 14 -0.69 -14.09 -25.61
C LEU A 14 0.43 -13.65 -26.57
N PHE A 15 1.23 -12.63 -26.21
CA PHE A 15 2.23 -12.05 -27.12
C PHE A 15 3.50 -11.56 -26.41
N MET A 16 3.60 -11.69 -25.08
CA MET A 16 4.77 -11.26 -24.33
C MET A 16 5.94 -12.20 -24.57
N ASP A 17 7.00 -11.65 -25.14
CA ASP A 17 8.32 -12.25 -25.27
C ASP A 17 9.42 -11.24 -24.96
N LYS A 18 10.67 -11.67 -24.95
CA LYS A 18 11.82 -10.82 -24.72
C LYS A 18 11.91 -9.66 -25.73
N ARG A 19 11.60 -9.91 -26.99
CA ARG A 19 11.65 -8.89 -28.04
C ARG A 19 10.59 -7.81 -27.83
N TYR A 20 9.39 -8.20 -27.41
CA TYR A 20 8.33 -7.27 -27.06
C TYR A 20 8.73 -6.38 -25.88
N ILE A 21 9.30 -6.95 -24.82
CA ILE A 21 9.76 -6.19 -23.64
C ILE A 21 10.89 -5.21 -24.01
N GLU A 22 11.91 -5.66 -24.76
CA GLU A 22 12.99 -4.78 -25.20
C GLU A 22 12.48 -3.63 -26.07
N ARG A 23 11.51 -3.92 -26.96
CA ARG A 23 10.90 -2.88 -27.78
C ARG A 23 10.13 -1.84 -26.97
N ARG A 24 9.38 -2.26 -25.96
CA ARG A 24 8.68 -1.34 -25.06
C ARG A 24 9.66 -0.42 -24.32
N LEU A 25 10.73 -0.96 -23.79
CA LEU A 25 11.76 -0.18 -23.09
C LEU A 25 12.48 0.80 -24.02
N GLU A 26 12.81 0.38 -25.26
CA GLU A 26 13.39 1.24 -26.27
C GLU A 26 12.47 2.43 -26.63
N VAL A 27 11.19 2.15 -26.81
CA VAL A 27 10.19 3.20 -27.08
C VAL A 27 10.08 4.15 -25.90
N MET A 28 10.01 3.63 -24.69
CA MET A 28 9.94 4.44 -23.47
C MET A 28 11.15 5.37 -23.34
N HIS A 29 12.35 4.83 -23.47
CA HIS A 29 13.58 5.62 -23.45
C HIS A 29 13.60 6.70 -24.55
N THR A 30 13.19 6.34 -25.78
CA THR A 30 13.12 7.28 -26.90
C THR A 30 12.16 8.43 -26.63
N VAL A 31 10.99 8.13 -26.07
CA VAL A 31 9.98 9.15 -25.71
C VAL A 31 10.50 10.07 -24.62
N TYR A 32 11.11 9.53 -23.59
CA TYR A 32 11.71 10.36 -22.53
C TYR A 32 12.82 11.24 -23.06
N GLU A 33 13.72 10.71 -23.89
CA GLU A 33 14.82 11.50 -24.48
C GLU A 33 14.31 12.65 -25.36
N GLN A 34 13.23 12.41 -26.12
CA GLN A 34 12.59 13.45 -26.94
C GLN A 34 11.86 14.51 -26.12
N ASN A 35 11.48 14.20 -24.87
CA ASN A 35 10.68 15.06 -24.00
C ASN A 35 11.38 15.32 -22.66
N LYS A 36 12.70 15.27 -22.61
CA LYS A 36 13.46 15.34 -21.35
C LYS A 36 13.28 16.66 -20.58
N GLU A 37 13.06 17.76 -21.27
CA GLU A 37 12.80 19.06 -20.64
C GLU A 37 11.47 19.06 -19.91
N GLN A 38 10.43 18.47 -20.52
CA GLN A 38 9.12 18.32 -19.91
C GLN A 38 9.16 17.30 -18.75
N ALA A 39 9.89 16.20 -18.92
CA ALA A 39 10.07 15.22 -17.86
C ALA A 39 10.76 15.82 -16.63
N ALA A 40 11.79 16.66 -16.83
CA ALA A 40 12.48 17.33 -15.74
C ALA A 40 11.62 18.39 -15.01
N GLN A 41 10.55 18.89 -15.64
CA GLN A 41 9.59 19.82 -15.03
C GLN A 41 8.42 19.11 -14.35
N PHE A 42 8.35 17.80 -14.41
CA PHE A 42 7.24 17.04 -13.83
C PHE A 42 7.31 17.05 -12.31
N ALA A 43 6.44 17.84 -11.69
CA ALA A 43 6.39 18.01 -10.24
C ALA A 43 5.71 16.84 -9.49
N GLY A 44 5.10 15.92 -10.21
CA GLY A 44 4.38 14.76 -9.66
C GLY A 44 2.86 14.83 -9.91
N PRO A 45 2.17 13.72 -9.72
CA PRO A 45 0.73 13.64 -9.93
C PRO A 45 -0.05 14.13 -8.70
N ALA A 46 -1.24 14.69 -8.94
CA ALA A 46 -2.33 14.73 -7.99
C ALA A 46 -3.36 13.69 -8.44
N VAL A 47 -3.61 12.68 -7.63
CA VAL A 47 -4.49 11.56 -7.96
C VAL A 47 -5.74 11.63 -7.12
N MET A 48 -6.90 11.60 -7.76
CA MET A 48 -8.17 11.43 -7.09
C MET A 48 -8.50 9.93 -7.09
N GLU A 49 -8.36 9.30 -5.93
CA GLU A 49 -8.62 7.87 -5.75
C GLU A 49 -10.10 7.67 -5.41
N THR A 50 -10.87 7.24 -6.37
CA THR A 50 -12.31 7.01 -6.18
C THR A 50 -12.56 5.67 -5.50
N PHE A 51 -13.58 5.62 -4.64
CA PHE A 51 -14.01 4.41 -3.95
C PHE A 51 -15.53 4.36 -3.77
N GLY A 52 -16.05 3.16 -3.52
CA GLY A 52 -17.48 2.92 -3.31
C GLY A 52 -18.14 2.20 -4.46
N GLU A 53 -17.44 1.95 -5.55
CA GLU A 53 -17.91 1.10 -6.62
C GLU A 53 -18.14 -0.34 -6.13
N LYS A 54 -19.06 -1.03 -6.79
CA LYS A 54 -19.29 -2.44 -6.49
C LYS A 54 -18.00 -3.24 -6.80
N PRO A 55 -17.43 -3.93 -5.82
CA PRO A 55 -16.21 -4.67 -6.05
C PRO A 55 -16.40 -5.73 -7.12
N PHE A 56 -15.47 -5.77 -8.06
CA PHE A 56 -15.39 -6.83 -9.06
C PHE A 56 -14.25 -7.79 -8.68
N SER A 57 -14.59 -9.08 -8.64
CA SER A 57 -13.60 -10.14 -8.49
C SER A 57 -13.81 -11.13 -9.61
N PRO A 58 -12.89 -11.22 -10.59
CA PRO A 58 -13.06 -12.12 -11.72
C PRO A 58 -12.97 -13.58 -11.27
N LYS A 59 -13.60 -14.46 -12.05
CA LYS A 59 -13.49 -15.90 -11.84
C LYS A 59 -12.17 -16.41 -12.43
N ALA A 60 -11.56 -17.38 -11.73
CA ALA A 60 -10.51 -18.19 -12.32
C ALA A 60 -11.13 -19.18 -13.31
N VAL A 61 -10.66 -19.17 -14.55
CA VAL A 61 -11.06 -20.12 -15.58
C VAL A 61 -9.84 -20.56 -16.38
N PRO A 62 -9.81 -21.80 -16.89
CA PRO A 62 -8.65 -22.30 -17.66
C PRO A 62 -8.38 -21.52 -18.94
N GLU A 63 -9.39 -20.83 -19.46
CA GLU A 63 -9.32 -20.04 -20.70
C GLU A 63 -8.65 -18.67 -20.47
N ALA A 64 -8.53 -18.21 -19.22
CA ALA A 64 -7.86 -16.94 -18.91
C ALA A 64 -6.36 -17.07 -19.21
N PRO A 65 -5.78 -16.16 -20.01
CA PRO A 65 -4.35 -16.15 -20.24
C PRO A 65 -3.58 -15.99 -18.91
N ALA A 66 -2.55 -16.80 -18.71
CA ALA A 66 -1.67 -16.72 -17.57
C ALA A 66 -0.21 -16.69 -18.03
N TYR A 67 0.61 -15.89 -17.33
CA TYR A 67 2.06 -15.87 -17.59
C TYR A 67 2.69 -17.20 -17.26
N CYS A 68 3.47 -17.75 -18.18
CA CYS A 68 4.42 -18.80 -17.85
C CYS A 68 5.57 -18.21 -16.99
N GLU A 69 6.44 -19.07 -16.46
CA GLU A 69 7.56 -18.66 -15.58
C GLU A 69 8.47 -17.63 -16.28
N GLU A 70 8.85 -17.89 -17.53
CA GLU A 70 9.67 -16.96 -18.32
C GLU A 70 8.98 -15.60 -18.50
N GLN A 71 7.68 -15.57 -18.76
CA GLN A 71 6.92 -14.32 -18.91
C GLN A 71 6.78 -13.55 -17.60
N ARG A 72 6.67 -14.24 -16.47
CA ARG A 72 6.70 -13.60 -15.14
C ARG A 72 8.04 -12.92 -14.88
N GLU A 73 9.13 -13.60 -15.19
CA GLU A 73 10.47 -13.01 -15.09
C GLU A 73 10.63 -11.79 -16.02
N LEU A 74 10.14 -11.87 -17.25
CA LEU A 74 10.15 -10.75 -18.19
C LEU A 74 9.32 -9.55 -17.69
N ALA A 75 8.16 -9.80 -17.09
CA ALA A 75 7.33 -8.74 -16.51
C ALA A 75 8.07 -8.03 -15.36
N LEU A 76 8.68 -8.79 -14.44
CA LEU A 76 9.50 -8.23 -13.36
C LEU A 76 10.71 -7.42 -13.87
N GLN A 77 11.39 -7.93 -14.90
CA GLN A 77 12.49 -7.22 -15.54
C GLN A 77 12.02 -5.92 -16.20
N TYR A 78 10.86 -5.95 -16.86
CA TYR A 78 10.26 -4.76 -17.45
C TYR A 78 9.94 -3.71 -16.39
N ASP A 79 9.28 -4.09 -15.30
CA ASP A 79 8.90 -3.18 -14.23
C ASP A 79 10.13 -2.52 -13.58
N SER A 80 11.16 -3.32 -13.31
CA SER A 80 12.42 -2.81 -12.76
C SER A 80 13.11 -1.84 -13.71
N ARG A 81 13.27 -2.21 -14.97
CA ARG A 81 13.98 -1.40 -15.97
C ARG A 81 13.19 -0.15 -16.38
N SER A 82 11.86 -0.24 -16.46
CA SER A 82 11.02 0.92 -16.73
C SER A 82 11.07 1.94 -15.59
N GLY A 83 11.11 1.46 -14.34
CA GLY A 83 11.33 2.32 -13.18
C GLY A 83 12.69 3.02 -13.21
N GLN A 84 13.75 2.31 -13.58
CA GLN A 84 15.09 2.90 -13.74
C GLN A 84 15.10 4.00 -14.82
N ILE A 85 14.52 3.72 -15.99
CA ILE A 85 14.40 4.71 -17.07
C ILE A 85 13.59 5.93 -16.58
N THR A 86 12.46 5.72 -15.91
CA THR A 86 11.68 6.82 -15.36
C THR A 86 12.50 7.70 -14.41
N ASN A 87 13.25 7.08 -13.50
CA ASN A 87 14.06 7.81 -12.50
C ASN A 87 15.27 8.52 -13.10
N GLU A 88 15.73 8.14 -14.29
CA GLU A 88 16.77 8.86 -15.03
C GLU A 88 16.29 10.24 -15.48
N TYR A 89 15.04 10.37 -15.91
CA TYR A 89 14.45 11.60 -16.44
C TYR A 89 13.60 12.37 -15.44
N ILE A 90 12.97 11.68 -14.50
CA ILE A 90 12.11 12.26 -13.46
C ILE A 90 12.69 11.87 -12.10
N LYS A 91 13.44 12.79 -11.50
CA LYS A 91 14.12 12.53 -10.23
C LYS A 91 13.13 12.50 -9.07
N GLY A 92 13.19 11.42 -8.29
CA GLY A 92 12.28 11.20 -7.18
C GLY A 92 12.33 12.30 -6.12
N GLU A 93 13.53 12.81 -5.83
CA GLU A 93 13.77 13.87 -4.85
C GLU A 93 13.28 15.26 -5.28
N GLU A 94 12.98 15.47 -6.58
CA GLU A 94 12.52 16.74 -7.14
C GLU A 94 11.00 16.76 -7.40
N ARG A 95 10.28 15.71 -7.00
CA ARG A 95 8.84 15.56 -7.20
C ARG A 95 8.13 15.21 -5.91
N SER A 96 6.89 15.62 -5.81
CA SER A 96 5.94 15.08 -4.84
C SER A 96 4.74 14.47 -5.56
N PHE A 97 3.85 13.87 -4.79
CA PHE A 97 2.55 13.42 -5.28
C PHE A 97 1.54 13.58 -4.17
N THR A 98 0.28 13.71 -4.54
CA THR A 98 -0.78 13.62 -3.54
C THR A 98 -1.89 12.70 -4.04
N ILE A 99 -2.44 11.91 -3.14
CA ILE A 99 -3.59 11.04 -3.39
C ILE A 99 -4.74 11.54 -2.53
N ILE A 100 -5.91 11.75 -3.16
CA ILE A 100 -7.09 12.29 -2.49
C ILE A 100 -8.19 11.23 -2.53
N ALA A 101 -8.64 10.78 -1.36
CA ALA A 101 -9.76 9.84 -1.25
C ALA A 101 -11.07 10.54 -1.64
N TYR A 102 -11.85 9.91 -2.53
CA TYR A 102 -13.06 10.49 -3.08
C TYR A 102 -14.16 9.42 -3.30
N PRO A 103 -15.30 9.49 -2.59
CA PRO A 103 -16.37 8.52 -2.77
C PRO A 103 -17.15 8.79 -4.06
N VAL A 104 -17.70 7.72 -4.66
CA VAL A 104 -18.58 7.82 -5.82
C VAL A 104 -20.02 7.42 -5.46
N PRO A 105 -21.04 7.87 -6.24
CA PRO A 105 -22.46 7.60 -5.95
C PRO A 105 -22.82 6.11 -5.84
N GLU A 106 -22.06 5.25 -6.49
CA GLU A 106 -22.21 3.80 -6.47
C GLU A 106 -22.03 3.18 -5.07
N ILE A 107 -21.47 3.94 -4.12
CA ILE A 107 -21.34 3.50 -2.71
C ILE A 107 -22.71 3.22 -2.07
N GLY A 108 -23.78 3.80 -2.63
CA GLY A 108 -25.17 3.47 -2.27
C GLY A 108 -25.96 4.65 -1.70
N PRO A 109 -27.12 4.35 -1.08
CA PRO A 109 -28.12 5.37 -0.72
C PRO A 109 -27.65 6.38 0.34
N LYS A 110 -26.53 6.14 1.00
CA LYS A 110 -25.90 7.07 1.96
C LYS A 110 -24.77 7.88 1.36
N TYR A 111 -24.71 7.97 0.04
CA TYR A 111 -23.63 8.67 -0.66
C TYR A 111 -23.42 10.10 -0.15
N GLU A 112 -24.47 10.90 -0.02
CA GLU A 112 -24.37 12.30 0.41
C GLU A 112 -23.78 12.40 1.83
N GLU A 113 -24.24 11.57 2.77
CA GLU A 113 -23.71 11.54 4.14
C GLU A 113 -22.23 11.16 4.15
N ILE A 114 -21.86 10.15 3.36
CA ILE A 114 -20.48 9.66 3.25
C ILE A 114 -19.61 10.71 2.56
N PHE A 115 -20.11 11.35 1.52
CA PHE A 115 -19.40 12.40 0.80
C PHE A 115 -19.07 13.58 1.72
N ASP A 116 -20.06 14.08 2.45
CA ASP A 116 -19.87 15.20 3.39
C ASP A 116 -18.86 14.85 4.49
N GLU A 117 -18.89 13.60 5.00
CA GLU A 117 -17.94 13.13 6.00
C GLU A 117 -16.53 13.02 5.43
N VAL A 118 -16.37 12.50 4.21
CA VAL A 118 -15.07 12.40 3.54
C VAL A 118 -14.50 13.78 3.26
N ILE A 119 -15.30 14.74 2.80
CA ILE A 119 -14.83 16.13 2.62
C ILE A 119 -14.39 16.73 3.95
N ARG A 120 -15.13 16.48 5.04
CA ARG A 120 -14.76 16.94 6.37
C ARG A 120 -13.42 16.36 6.83
N ILE A 121 -13.19 15.08 6.57
CA ILE A 121 -11.94 14.38 6.91
C ILE A 121 -10.80 14.88 6.00
N ASN A 122 -11.05 15.07 4.71
CA ASN A 122 -10.05 15.56 3.76
C ASN A 122 -9.62 17.00 4.03
N THR A 123 -10.42 17.76 4.76
CA THR A 123 -10.15 19.18 5.11
C THR A 123 -9.72 19.38 6.56
N LEU A 124 -9.24 18.34 7.24
CA LEU A 124 -8.63 18.44 8.56
C LEU A 124 -7.43 19.40 8.55
N ASP A 125 -7.14 20.00 9.71
CA ASP A 125 -5.98 20.87 9.86
C ASP A 125 -4.67 20.09 9.68
N ALA A 126 -4.15 20.11 8.46
CA ALA A 126 -2.95 19.39 8.07
C ALA A 126 -1.73 19.75 8.94
N LYS A 127 -1.61 21.04 9.36
CA LYS A 127 -0.49 21.49 10.21
C LYS A 127 -0.59 20.96 11.65
N LEU A 128 -1.81 20.79 12.14
CA LEU A 128 -2.02 20.17 13.45
C LEU A 128 -1.68 18.68 13.37
N TYR A 129 -2.16 17.99 12.32
CA TYR A 129 -1.89 16.55 12.14
C TYR A 129 -0.41 16.27 11.91
N GLU A 130 0.28 17.09 11.13
CA GLU A 130 1.74 17.00 10.97
C GLU A 130 2.48 16.98 12.32
N LYS A 131 2.08 17.83 13.25
CA LYS A 131 2.68 17.88 14.60
C LYS A 131 2.33 16.63 15.43
N VAL A 132 1.06 16.20 15.36
CA VAL A 132 0.62 14.97 16.06
C VAL A 132 1.40 13.77 15.54
N GLN A 133 1.47 13.62 14.23
CA GLN A 133 2.20 12.54 13.56
C GLN A 133 3.70 12.60 13.90
N GLN A 134 4.31 13.79 13.89
CA GLN A 134 5.72 13.95 14.26
C GLN A 134 5.98 13.52 15.71
N THR A 135 5.09 13.85 16.64
CA THR A 135 5.22 13.41 18.02
C THR A 135 5.11 11.87 18.16
N MET A 136 4.28 11.23 17.32
CA MET A 136 4.24 9.76 17.25
C MET A 136 5.55 9.20 16.69
N ILE A 137 6.09 9.81 15.65
CA ILE A 137 7.38 9.42 15.05
C ILE A 137 8.50 9.53 16.09
N ASP A 138 8.59 10.64 16.80
CA ASP A 138 9.61 10.87 17.83
C ASP A 138 9.58 9.77 18.93
N ALA A 139 8.40 9.24 19.23
CA ALA A 139 8.26 8.11 20.15
C ALA A 139 8.63 6.75 19.51
N LEU A 140 8.21 6.52 18.26
CA LEU A 140 8.46 5.28 17.52
C LEU A 140 9.94 5.14 17.14
N ASP A 141 10.62 6.24 16.85
CA ASP A 141 12.05 6.27 16.51
C ASP A 141 12.97 5.83 17.66
N GLN A 142 12.45 5.76 18.88
CA GLN A 142 13.16 5.21 20.03
C GLN A 142 13.04 3.69 20.14
N GLY A 143 12.19 3.07 19.31
CA GLY A 143 11.94 1.64 19.31
C GLY A 143 12.90 0.86 18.41
N GLU A 144 13.20 -0.37 18.80
CA GLU A 144 13.94 -1.33 17.99
C GLU A 144 12.99 -2.25 17.19
N LYS A 145 11.75 -2.36 17.65
CA LYS A 145 10.72 -3.20 17.06
C LYS A 145 9.32 -2.72 17.41
N VAL A 146 8.37 -3.06 16.54
CA VAL A 146 6.93 -2.88 16.76
C VAL A 146 6.27 -4.26 16.81
N ARG A 147 5.39 -4.50 17.77
CA ARG A 147 4.53 -5.67 17.78
C ARG A 147 3.10 -5.25 17.48
N VAL A 148 2.52 -5.88 16.46
CA VAL A 148 1.12 -5.67 16.05
C VAL A 148 0.31 -6.89 16.46
N ILE A 149 -0.72 -6.68 17.28
CA ILE A 149 -1.58 -7.74 17.79
C ILE A 149 -3.02 -7.46 17.34
N GLY A 150 -3.64 -8.43 16.68
CA GLY A 150 -5.05 -8.38 16.30
C GLY A 150 -5.99 -8.36 17.51
N LYS A 151 -7.18 -7.78 17.34
CA LYS A 151 -8.23 -7.72 18.37
C LYS A 151 -9.44 -8.55 17.94
N GLY A 152 -10.13 -9.13 18.91
CA GLY A 152 -11.30 -9.96 18.68
C GLY A 152 -10.96 -11.23 17.89
N GLU A 153 -11.58 -11.41 16.75
CA GLU A 153 -11.33 -12.55 15.86
C GLU A 153 -10.11 -12.40 14.95
N ASN A 154 -9.48 -11.23 14.95
CA ASN A 154 -8.27 -11.00 14.17
C ASN A 154 -7.08 -11.71 14.82
N ARG A 155 -6.41 -12.58 14.06
CA ARG A 155 -5.32 -13.44 14.52
C ARG A 155 -3.93 -12.87 14.24
N THR A 156 -3.82 -11.61 13.89
CA THR A 156 -2.54 -10.96 13.68
C THR A 156 -1.69 -10.98 14.94
N ASP A 157 -0.47 -11.44 14.83
CA ASP A 157 0.60 -11.32 15.83
C ASP A 157 1.93 -11.23 15.09
N MET A 158 2.36 -10.00 14.84
CA MET A 158 3.56 -9.67 14.08
C MET A 158 4.57 -8.93 14.96
N GLU A 159 5.79 -9.41 14.99
CA GLU A 159 6.94 -8.65 15.48
C GLU A 159 7.71 -8.11 14.28
N ILE A 160 7.83 -6.80 14.19
CA ILE A 160 8.38 -6.07 13.04
C ILE A 160 9.63 -5.34 13.52
N ARG A 161 10.77 -5.67 12.93
CA ARG A 161 12.04 -5.04 13.28
C ARG A 161 12.20 -3.72 12.56
N LEU A 162 12.59 -2.69 13.28
CA LEU A 162 12.85 -1.35 12.80
C LEU A 162 14.33 -1.15 12.46
N TRP A 163 14.60 -0.15 11.62
CA TRP A 163 15.96 0.32 11.36
C TRP A 163 16.52 1.02 12.60
N SER A 164 17.84 0.97 12.73
CA SER A 164 18.54 1.77 13.73
C SER A 164 18.96 3.10 13.13
N LEU A 165 18.65 4.21 13.78
CA LEU A 165 19.10 5.54 13.37
C LEU A 165 20.61 5.69 13.61
N LYS A 166 21.33 6.22 12.63
CA LYS A 166 22.75 6.56 12.76
C LYS A 166 22.93 7.94 13.42
N ASP A 167 22.09 8.89 13.04
CA ASP A 167 22.06 10.24 13.65
C ASP A 167 20.58 10.68 13.79
N ALA A 168 20.00 10.46 14.96
CA ALA A 168 18.62 10.82 15.29
C ALA A 168 18.27 12.32 15.13
N ARG A 169 19.26 13.19 14.89
CA ARG A 169 19.03 14.61 14.61
C ARG A 169 18.80 14.89 13.12
N LYS A 170 19.05 13.91 12.26
CA LYS A 170 19.00 14.06 10.78
C LYS A 170 18.16 13.00 10.10
N GLU A 171 17.85 11.93 10.81
CA GLU A 171 17.20 10.76 10.26
C GLU A 171 16.00 10.40 11.13
N THR A 172 15.01 9.81 10.51
CA THR A 172 13.83 9.22 11.17
C THR A 172 13.58 7.82 10.58
N ILE A 173 13.02 6.92 11.39
CA ILE A 173 12.62 5.59 10.93
C ILE A 173 11.29 5.66 10.20
N PHE A 174 10.41 6.56 10.64
CA PHE A 174 9.06 6.70 10.09
C PHE A 174 8.92 7.99 9.30
N GLU A 175 8.19 7.92 8.20
CA GLU A 175 7.80 9.07 7.40
C GLU A 175 6.51 9.69 7.93
N ASN A 176 6.47 11.01 7.91
CA ASN A 176 5.28 11.78 8.25
C ASN A 176 4.43 11.97 6.99
N CYS A 177 3.31 11.26 6.89
CA CYS A 177 2.42 11.37 5.74
C CYS A 177 1.56 12.63 5.84
N VAL A 178 2.02 13.70 5.25
CA VAL A 178 1.33 15.00 5.21
C VAL A 178 0.55 15.17 3.90
N ALA A 179 -0.10 16.30 3.73
CA ALA A 179 -1.02 16.54 2.62
C ALA A 179 -0.38 16.61 1.22
N ASP A 180 0.94 16.61 1.13
CA ASP A 180 1.71 16.46 -0.10
C ASP A 180 1.92 14.98 -0.51
N VAL A 181 1.47 14.04 0.32
CA VAL A 181 1.50 12.59 0.06
C VAL A 181 0.09 12.03 0.01
N ASN A 182 -0.74 12.30 1.04
CA ASN A 182 -2.05 11.68 1.17
C ASN A 182 -3.08 12.63 1.79
N ILE A 183 -4.30 12.60 1.26
CA ILE A 183 -5.45 13.30 1.81
C ILE A 183 -6.58 12.27 1.98
N PRO A 184 -7.08 12.03 3.19
CA PRO A 184 -6.77 12.74 4.44
C PRO A 184 -5.36 12.47 4.98
N VAL A 185 -4.84 13.39 5.75
CA VAL A 185 -3.66 13.20 6.61
C VAL A 185 -4.00 12.30 7.79
N GLY A 186 -3.00 11.78 8.50
CA GLY A 186 -3.22 10.97 9.71
C GLY A 186 -2.45 9.64 9.70
N GLU A 187 -1.41 9.54 8.88
CA GLU A 187 -0.61 8.34 8.69
C GLU A 187 0.86 8.60 9.01
N VAL A 188 1.50 7.65 9.68
CA VAL A 188 2.95 7.53 9.77
C VAL A 188 3.34 6.14 9.28
N PHE A 189 4.35 6.02 8.42
CA PHE A 189 4.71 4.75 7.81
C PHE A 189 6.21 4.52 7.75
N THR A 190 6.62 3.27 7.63
CA THR A 190 8.02 2.88 7.47
C THR A 190 8.16 1.64 6.61
N SER A 191 9.35 1.43 6.06
CA SER A 191 9.75 0.17 5.46
C SER A 191 10.58 -0.61 6.48
N PRO A 192 10.09 -1.74 7.02
CA PRO A 192 10.78 -2.44 8.10
C PRO A 192 12.04 -3.18 7.62
N VAL A 193 12.88 -3.58 8.56
CA VAL A 193 13.97 -4.53 8.32
C VAL A 193 13.36 -5.92 8.12
N LEU A 194 13.76 -6.61 7.06
CA LEU A 194 13.22 -7.95 6.76
C LEU A 194 13.69 -8.97 7.80
N GLU A 195 15.00 -9.05 8.03
CA GLU A 195 15.59 -9.99 9.00
C GLU A 195 15.10 -9.68 10.41
N GLY A 196 14.52 -10.66 11.07
CA GLY A 196 13.92 -10.52 12.40
C GLY A 196 12.46 -10.06 12.40
N THR A 197 11.86 -9.78 11.22
CA THR A 197 10.42 -9.52 11.10
C THR A 197 9.68 -10.84 10.91
N ASN A 198 8.88 -11.23 11.92
CA ASN A 198 8.26 -12.55 12.00
C ASN A 198 6.83 -12.45 12.52
N GLY A 199 6.01 -13.45 12.21
CA GLY A 199 4.69 -13.59 12.79
C GLY A 199 3.61 -13.93 11.78
N VAL A 200 2.38 -13.64 12.15
CA VAL A 200 1.18 -13.90 11.35
C VAL A 200 0.42 -12.59 11.13
N LEU A 201 0.13 -12.29 9.88
CA LEU A 201 -0.81 -11.24 9.49
C LEU A 201 -2.13 -11.89 9.08
N HIS A 202 -3.22 -11.49 9.70
CA HIS A 202 -4.56 -11.94 9.37
C HIS A 202 -5.43 -10.76 8.93
N VAL A 203 -6.07 -10.90 7.77
CA VAL A 203 -6.97 -9.90 7.21
C VAL A 203 -8.30 -10.56 6.88
N SER A 204 -9.40 -10.07 7.47
CA SER A 204 -10.73 -10.64 7.28
C SER A 204 -11.23 -10.50 5.83
N ARG A 205 -10.86 -9.40 5.17
CA ARG A 205 -11.17 -9.15 3.76
C ARG A 205 -10.18 -8.14 3.18
N VAL A 206 -9.62 -8.46 2.03
CA VAL A 206 -8.75 -7.56 1.28
C VAL A 206 -8.90 -7.81 -0.22
N TYR A 207 -8.65 -6.78 -1.01
CA TYR A 207 -8.57 -6.87 -2.46
C TYR A 207 -7.11 -6.68 -2.88
N LEU A 208 -6.55 -7.68 -3.53
CA LEU A 208 -5.20 -7.66 -4.06
C LEU A 208 -5.28 -7.85 -5.56
N ASP A 209 -4.79 -6.88 -6.32
CA ASP A 209 -4.89 -6.87 -7.78
C ASP A 209 -6.31 -7.11 -8.32
N GLY A 210 -7.34 -6.56 -7.66
CA GLY A 210 -8.73 -6.71 -8.03
C GLY A 210 -9.37 -8.03 -7.58
N LEU A 211 -8.65 -8.92 -6.92
CA LEU A 211 -9.17 -10.18 -6.40
C LEU A 211 -9.50 -10.06 -4.91
N GLN A 212 -10.68 -10.52 -4.53
CA GLN A 212 -11.10 -10.53 -3.14
C GLN A 212 -10.58 -11.76 -2.42
N TYR A 213 -9.82 -11.53 -1.35
CA TYR A 213 -9.44 -12.56 -0.39
C TYR A 213 -10.27 -12.40 0.88
N LYS A 214 -10.71 -13.53 1.45
CA LYS A 214 -11.43 -13.60 2.72
C LYS A 214 -10.62 -14.43 3.72
N ASP A 215 -10.54 -13.95 4.95
CA ASP A 215 -9.77 -14.61 6.01
C ASP A 215 -8.34 -14.97 5.54
N LEU A 216 -7.71 -14.01 4.86
CA LEU A 216 -6.34 -14.18 4.40
C LEU A 216 -5.40 -14.18 5.60
N GLU A 217 -4.61 -15.23 5.72
CA GLU A 217 -3.57 -15.35 6.74
C GLU A 217 -2.23 -15.59 6.06
N LEU A 218 -1.26 -14.73 6.37
CA LEU A 218 0.10 -14.78 5.85
C LEU A 218 1.06 -15.01 7.01
N LYS A 219 1.91 -16.01 6.91
CA LYS A 219 2.96 -16.32 7.89
C LYS A 219 4.31 -15.81 7.39
N PHE A 220 4.93 -14.98 8.19
CA PHE A 220 6.22 -14.36 7.88
C PHE A 220 7.35 -15.00 8.68
N LYS A 221 8.49 -15.16 8.03
CA LYS A 221 9.78 -15.46 8.64
C LYS A 221 10.86 -14.63 7.97
N ASP A 222 11.56 -13.84 8.77
CA ASP A 222 12.58 -12.90 8.29
C ASP A 222 12.08 -12.04 7.12
N GLY A 223 10.86 -11.47 7.30
CA GLY A 223 10.21 -10.61 6.33
C GLY A 223 9.72 -11.29 5.05
N LYS A 224 9.82 -12.61 4.95
CA LYS A 224 9.36 -13.40 3.80
C LYS A 224 8.12 -14.18 4.16
N ILE A 225 7.15 -14.23 3.23
CA ILE A 225 6.00 -15.11 3.36
C ILE A 225 6.49 -16.56 3.18
N VAL A 226 6.26 -17.38 4.19
CA VAL A 226 6.65 -18.81 4.18
C VAL A 226 5.44 -19.74 4.12
N ASP A 227 4.25 -19.20 4.41
CA ASP A 227 2.99 -19.95 4.36
C ASP A 227 1.83 -18.98 4.21
N TYR A 228 0.75 -19.38 3.58
CA TYR A 228 -0.48 -18.60 3.47
C TYR A 228 -1.71 -19.48 3.37
N ARG A 229 -2.84 -18.94 3.79
CA ARG A 229 -4.16 -19.55 3.58
C ARG A 229 -5.23 -18.47 3.46
N CYS A 230 -6.33 -18.80 2.80
CA CYS A 230 -7.50 -17.93 2.74
C CYS A 230 -8.80 -18.74 2.76
N GLY A 231 -9.89 -18.08 3.11
CA GLY A 231 -11.19 -18.72 3.29
C GLY A 231 -11.96 -19.01 2.01
N ASN A 232 -11.64 -18.32 0.92
CA ASN A 232 -12.40 -18.41 -0.33
C ASN A 232 -11.64 -19.04 -1.51
N PHE A 233 -10.35 -19.26 -1.40
CA PHE A 233 -9.57 -19.99 -2.38
C PHE A 233 -9.04 -21.24 -1.71
N LYS A 234 -9.38 -22.40 -2.26
CA LYS A 234 -8.97 -23.70 -1.78
C LYS A 234 -7.99 -24.27 -2.80
N ASP A 235 -6.75 -24.38 -2.40
CA ASP A 235 -5.67 -25.10 -3.07
C ASP A 235 -5.18 -24.58 -4.44
N GLU A 236 -4.04 -25.08 -4.84
CA GLU A 236 -3.32 -24.81 -6.08
C GLU A 236 -4.14 -25.09 -7.36
N GLU A 237 -5.22 -25.87 -7.27
CA GLU A 237 -6.08 -26.20 -8.41
C GLU A 237 -6.93 -25.02 -8.91
N GLU A 238 -7.20 -24.01 -8.10
CA GLU A 238 -7.85 -22.78 -8.54
C GLU A 238 -6.87 -21.78 -9.17
N GLY A 239 -5.63 -22.14 -9.26
CA GLY A 239 -4.60 -21.80 -10.27
C GLY A 239 -4.08 -20.37 -10.32
N ILE A 240 -4.72 -19.39 -9.72
CA ILE A 240 -4.29 -17.98 -9.82
C ILE A 240 -3.30 -17.59 -8.71
N TYR A 241 -3.10 -18.42 -7.68
CA TYR A 241 -2.57 -18.00 -6.38
C TYR A 241 -1.33 -18.70 -5.88
N ALA A 242 -0.88 -19.74 -6.53
CA ALA A 242 0.42 -20.37 -6.23
C ALA A 242 1.59 -19.37 -6.31
N ASP A 243 1.40 -18.28 -7.05
CA ASP A 243 2.40 -17.25 -7.29
C ASP A 243 2.25 -15.98 -6.41
N GLY A 244 1.27 -15.92 -5.53
CA GLY A 244 1.14 -14.83 -4.55
C GLY A 244 2.43 -14.57 -3.75
N GLY A 245 3.28 -15.58 -3.58
CA GLY A 245 4.61 -15.43 -2.99
C GLY A 245 5.58 -14.56 -3.78
N LEU A 246 5.37 -14.35 -5.08
CA LEU A 246 6.21 -13.49 -5.92
C LEU A 246 5.78 -12.03 -5.87
N LEU A 247 4.48 -11.75 -5.84
CA LEU A 247 3.93 -10.41 -5.66
C LEU A 247 4.39 -9.77 -4.35
N TRP A 248 4.62 -10.58 -3.30
CA TRP A 248 4.97 -10.09 -1.97
C TRP A 248 6.48 -10.04 -1.67
N LYS A 249 7.35 -10.51 -2.55
CA LYS A 249 8.81 -10.39 -2.37
C LYS A 249 9.30 -8.95 -2.24
N ASN A 250 8.52 -7.98 -2.76
CA ASN A 250 8.81 -6.56 -2.71
C ASN A 250 7.70 -5.74 -2.04
N ALA A 251 6.75 -6.37 -1.33
CA ALA A 251 5.67 -5.66 -0.68
C ALA A 251 6.20 -4.81 0.46
N LYS A 252 5.88 -3.53 0.44
CA LYS A 252 5.95 -2.66 1.62
C LYS A 252 4.81 -3.06 2.56
N ILE A 253 5.13 -3.36 3.81
CA ILE A 253 4.11 -3.54 4.84
C ILE A 253 3.72 -2.13 5.29
N ILE A 254 2.53 -1.70 4.89
CA ILE A 254 1.92 -0.47 5.43
C ILE A 254 1.22 -0.89 6.70
N ILE A 255 1.66 -0.35 7.83
CA ILE A 255 1.03 -0.58 9.13
C ILE A 255 0.15 0.62 9.42
N GLU A 256 -1.14 0.46 9.20
CA GLU A 256 -2.13 1.41 9.67
C GLU A 256 -2.51 1.05 11.11
N LEU A 257 -2.28 1.94 12.04
CA LEU A 257 -2.71 1.80 13.42
C LEU A 257 -4.18 2.24 13.51
N TYR A 258 -5.10 1.30 13.38
CA TYR A 258 -6.51 1.55 13.66
C TYR A 258 -6.77 1.45 15.16
N THR A 259 -7.02 2.56 15.80
CA THR A 259 -7.63 2.58 17.14
C THR A 259 -9.12 2.28 16.98
N THR A 260 -9.58 1.10 17.38
CA THR A 260 -11.02 0.80 17.39
C THR A 260 -11.67 1.37 18.64
N LYS A 261 -12.86 1.93 18.50
CA LYS A 261 -13.66 2.59 19.56
C LYS A 261 -13.94 1.76 20.84
N ASP A 262 -13.60 0.49 20.85
CA ASP A 262 -13.94 -0.43 21.96
C ASP A 262 -12.85 -0.60 23.01
N ASP A 263 -11.70 0.08 22.88
CA ASP A 263 -10.63 0.04 23.87
C ASP A 263 -10.49 1.37 24.62
N HIS A 264 -11.45 1.68 25.45
CA HIS A 264 -11.45 2.88 26.29
C HIS A 264 -10.17 3.09 27.11
N LYS A 265 -9.38 2.04 27.36
CA LYS A 265 -8.12 2.16 28.07
C LYS A 265 -6.98 2.68 27.21
N SER A 266 -6.98 2.36 25.93
CA SER A 266 -5.98 2.87 24.97
C SER A 266 -6.32 4.29 24.52
N GLU A 267 -7.63 4.60 24.32
CA GLU A 267 -8.09 5.95 24.04
C GLU A 267 -7.75 6.92 25.19
N THR A 268 -8.01 6.51 26.43
CA THR A 268 -7.70 7.34 27.61
C THR A 268 -6.19 7.62 27.71
N LYS A 269 -5.35 6.63 27.49
CA LYS A 269 -3.88 6.81 27.50
C LYS A 269 -3.39 7.69 26.35
N PHE A 270 -3.99 7.58 25.19
CA PHE A 270 -3.63 8.40 24.04
C PHE A 270 -4.10 9.84 24.21
N GLU A 271 -5.32 10.07 24.69
CA GLU A 271 -5.82 11.40 25.05
C GLU A 271 -5.00 12.04 26.21
N GLU A 272 -4.65 11.28 27.23
CA GLU A 272 -3.77 11.73 28.33
C GLU A 272 -2.41 12.13 27.78
N TRP A 273 -1.81 11.30 26.94
CA TRP A 273 -0.53 11.57 26.29
C TRP A 273 -0.58 12.80 25.38
N LEU A 274 -1.64 12.96 24.54
CA LEU A 274 -1.84 14.16 23.73
C LEU A 274 -1.94 15.43 24.61
N ASN A 275 -2.67 15.34 25.73
CA ASN A 275 -2.83 16.47 26.66
C ASN A 275 -1.51 16.83 27.35
N GLU A 276 -0.71 15.84 27.79
CA GLU A 276 0.59 16.03 28.39
C GLU A 276 1.60 16.68 27.42
N ASN A 277 1.48 16.43 26.13
CA ASN A 277 2.30 17.03 25.07
C ASN A 277 1.72 18.32 24.48
N GLY A 278 0.64 18.87 25.05
CA GLY A 278 0.03 20.12 24.60
C GLY A 278 -0.74 20.03 23.27
N LEU A 279 -1.02 18.79 22.82
CA LEU A 279 -1.71 18.46 21.58
C LEU A 279 -3.19 18.08 21.80
N GLY A 280 -3.68 18.15 23.03
CA GLY A 280 -5.05 17.76 23.39
C GLY A 280 -6.12 18.55 22.67
N TRP A 281 -7.17 17.86 22.26
CA TRP A 281 -8.36 18.43 21.64
C TRP A 281 -9.07 19.36 22.66
N LYS A 282 -9.17 20.62 22.35
CA LYS A 282 -10.13 21.49 23.04
C LYS A 282 -11.50 21.13 22.51
N LYS A 283 -12.36 20.58 23.39
CA LYS A 283 -13.77 20.38 23.12
C LYS A 283 -14.47 21.69 22.80
#